data_c0e6c3ae93212f14f5cd265885b45bda
#
_entry.id   c0e6c3ae93212f14f5cd265885b45bda
#
_cell.length_a   1.000
_cell.length_b   1.000
_cell.length_c   1.000
_cell.angle_alpha   90.00
_cell.angle_beta   90.00
_cell.angle_gamma   90.00
#
_symmetry.space_group_name_H-M   'P 1'
#
loop_
_entity.id
_entity.type
_entity.pdbx_description
1 polymer ?
#
loop_
_entity_poly.entity_id
_entity_poly.type
_entity_poly.pdbx_seq_one_letter_code
_entity_poly.pdbx_strand_id
1 'polypeptide(L)' 'WTRPAVFDWLQRGGNIDEHEMHRTLNCGVGMVICVPAETTQTALDFLAANGESAFVLGTIEESKEGQEQVQLLGLAE' A
#
# COMPACT_ATOMS: atom_id res chain seq x y z
N TRP A 1 -4.16 -3.11 -5.16
CA TRP A 1 -5.30 -2.17 -5.20
C TRP A 1 -5.29 -1.33 -6.47
N THR A 2 -6.44 -0.70 -6.75
CA THR A 2 -6.54 0.22 -7.88
C THR A 2 -6.23 1.63 -7.41
N ARG A 3 -5.17 2.21 -7.97
CA ARG A 3 -4.75 3.57 -7.63
C ARG A 3 -5.75 4.59 -8.21
N PRO A 4 -6.24 5.55 -7.39
CA PRO A 4 -7.14 6.59 -7.91
C PRO A 4 -6.50 7.38 -9.05
N ALA A 5 -7.32 7.79 -10.01
CA ALA A 5 -6.85 8.44 -11.25
C ALA A 5 -6.07 9.74 -11.02
N VAL A 6 -6.34 10.44 -9.93
CA VAL A 6 -5.63 11.68 -9.58
C VAL A 6 -4.12 11.44 -9.44
N PHE A 7 -3.73 10.26 -8.94
CA PHE A 7 -2.30 9.95 -8.78
C PHE A 7 -1.62 9.71 -10.13
N ASP A 8 -2.32 9.11 -11.08
CA ASP A 8 -1.80 8.94 -12.44
C ASP A 8 -1.63 10.31 -13.12
N TRP A 9 -2.56 11.21 -12.89
CA TRP A 9 -2.48 12.58 -13.41
C TRP A 9 -1.26 13.32 -12.82
N LEU A 10 -1.06 13.20 -11.51
CA LEU A 10 0.09 13.81 -10.83
C LEU A 10 1.40 13.23 -11.32
N GLN A 11 1.46 11.91 -11.51
CA GLN A 11 2.65 11.25 -11.99
C GLN A 11 3.05 11.74 -13.40
N ARG A 12 2.09 11.83 -14.30
CA ARG A 12 2.34 12.29 -15.67
C ARG A 12 2.73 13.76 -15.70
N GLY A 13 2.03 14.59 -14.95
CA GLY A 13 2.32 16.03 -14.89
C GLY A 13 3.69 16.34 -14.29
N GLY A 14 4.11 15.56 -13.31
CA GLY A 14 5.40 15.73 -12.65
C GLY A 14 6.53 14.86 -13.20
N ASN A 15 6.22 13.99 -14.18
CA ASN A 15 7.17 13.01 -14.70
C ASN A 15 7.85 12.21 -13.58
N ILE A 16 7.03 11.66 -12.68
CA ILE A 16 7.49 10.99 -11.45
C ILE A 16 7.61 9.50 -11.69
N ASP A 17 8.74 8.91 -11.30
CA ASP A 17 8.99 7.48 -11.39
C ASP A 17 8.10 6.70 -10.38
N GLU A 18 7.75 5.45 -10.70
CA GLU A 18 6.84 4.63 -9.90
C GLU A 18 7.27 4.47 -8.44
N HIS A 19 8.53 4.18 -8.18
CA HIS A 19 9.03 4.06 -6.81
C HIS A 19 8.93 5.38 -6.06
N GLU A 20 9.19 6.49 -6.73
CA GLU A 20 9.10 7.81 -6.14
C GLU A 20 7.64 8.19 -5.84
N MET A 21 6.68 7.75 -6.65
CA MET A 21 5.26 7.92 -6.36
C MET A 21 4.90 7.32 -5.01
N HIS A 22 5.35 6.09 -4.75
CA HIS A 22 5.03 5.37 -3.51
C HIS A 22 5.84 5.86 -2.31
N ARG A 23 6.99 6.50 -2.56
CA ARG A 23 7.79 7.11 -1.50
C ARG A 23 7.21 8.44 -1.04
N THR A 24 6.60 9.19 -1.93
CA THR A 24 6.18 10.56 -1.69
C THR A 24 4.68 10.70 -1.45
N LEU A 25 3.88 9.86 -2.11
CA LEU A 25 2.41 9.93 -2.06
C LEU A 25 1.85 8.61 -1.56
N ASN A 26 0.64 8.66 -0.98
CA ASN A 26 -0.01 7.46 -0.47
C ASN A 26 -0.67 6.59 -1.55
N CYS A 27 -0.78 7.10 -2.77
CA CYS A 27 -1.37 6.42 -3.93
C CYS A 27 -2.77 5.85 -3.67
N GLY A 28 -3.52 6.47 -2.74
CA GLY A 28 -4.87 6.09 -2.40
C GLY A 28 -5.02 5.30 -1.11
N VAL A 29 -3.92 4.91 -0.47
CA VAL A 29 -3.96 4.22 0.82
C VAL A 29 -3.81 5.24 1.94
N GLY A 30 -4.91 5.57 2.61
CA GLY A 30 -4.93 6.63 3.62
C GLY A 30 -4.56 6.18 5.03
N MET A 31 -4.71 4.87 5.33
CA MET A 31 -4.39 4.33 6.65
C MET A 31 -3.95 2.88 6.52
N VAL A 32 -2.92 2.51 7.26
CA VAL A 32 -2.40 1.15 7.32
C VAL A 32 -2.41 0.70 8.77
N ILE A 33 -2.92 -0.52 9.02
CA ILE A 33 -2.85 -1.14 10.35
C ILE A 33 -2.08 -2.45 10.24
N CYS A 34 -1.29 -2.73 11.24
CA CYS A 34 -0.50 -3.95 11.32
C CYS A 34 -1.11 -4.87 12.38
N VAL A 35 -1.44 -6.10 11.98
CA VAL A 35 -2.05 -7.10 12.87
C VAL A 35 -1.32 -8.43 12.71
N PRO A 36 -1.38 -9.33 13.70
CA PRO A 36 -0.86 -10.69 13.53
C PRO A 36 -1.54 -11.39 12.37
N ALA A 37 -0.80 -12.23 11.66
CA ALA A 37 -1.31 -12.89 10.46
C ALA A 37 -2.60 -13.69 10.72
N GLU A 38 -2.69 -14.37 11.88
CA GLU A 38 -3.83 -15.19 12.25
C GLU A 38 -5.10 -14.37 12.55
N THR A 39 -5.00 -13.06 12.74
CA THR A 39 -6.15 -12.17 12.96
C THR A 39 -6.55 -11.35 11.76
N THR A 40 -5.90 -11.55 10.62
CA THR A 40 -6.12 -10.73 9.41
C THR A 40 -7.58 -10.80 8.96
N GLN A 41 -8.15 -12.01 8.84
CA GLN A 41 -9.53 -12.14 8.37
C GLN A 41 -10.53 -11.51 9.35
N THR A 42 -10.30 -11.66 10.65
CA THR A 42 -11.14 -11.04 11.69
C THR A 42 -11.09 -9.51 11.55
N ALA A 43 -9.93 -8.94 11.33
CA ALA A 43 -9.78 -7.49 11.13
C ALA A 43 -10.50 -7.02 9.88
N LEU A 44 -10.38 -7.74 8.76
CA LEU A 44 -11.07 -7.39 7.52
C LEU A 44 -12.59 -7.43 7.69
N ASP A 45 -13.10 -8.47 8.35
CA ASP A 45 -14.54 -8.64 8.60
C ASP A 45 -15.08 -7.52 9.49
N PHE A 46 -14.33 -7.16 10.54
CA PHE A 46 -14.69 -6.07 11.44
C PHE A 46 -14.78 -4.73 10.70
N LEU A 47 -13.78 -4.44 9.88
CA LEU A 47 -13.75 -3.19 9.10
C LEU A 47 -14.89 -3.13 8.09
N ALA A 48 -15.16 -4.23 7.41
CA ALA A 48 -16.27 -4.31 6.46
C ALA A 48 -17.61 -4.08 7.16
N ALA A 49 -17.80 -4.65 8.35
CA ALA A 49 -19.01 -4.47 9.15
C ALA A 49 -19.21 -3.02 9.60
N ASN A 50 -18.14 -2.24 9.65
CA ASN A 50 -18.19 -0.82 10.01
C ASN A 50 -18.12 0.12 8.80
N GLY A 51 -18.37 -0.40 7.61
CA GLY A 51 -18.47 0.41 6.40
C GLY A 51 -17.15 0.74 5.71
N GLU A 52 -16.05 0.12 6.15
CA GLU A 52 -14.74 0.37 5.56
C GLU A 52 -14.42 -0.67 4.48
N SER A 53 -13.78 -0.20 3.41
CA SER A 53 -13.30 -1.07 2.34
C SER A 53 -11.82 -1.33 2.60
N ALA A 54 -11.51 -2.50 3.14
CA ALA A 54 -10.15 -2.86 3.53
C ALA A 54 -9.62 -4.02 2.70
N PHE A 55 -8.30 -4.08 2.55
CA PHE A 55 -7.62 -5.16 1.82
C PHE A 55 -6.26 -5.42 2.43
N VAL A 56 -5.70 -6.60 2.15
CA VAL A 56 -4.35 -6.95 2.58
C VAL A 56 -3.36 -6.20 1.68
N LEU A 57 -2.62 -5.27 2.27
CA LEU A 57 -1.64 -4.47 1.54
C LEU A 57 -0.33 -5.21 1.35
N GLY A 58 0.11 -5.93 2.39
CA GLY A 58 1.38 -6.63 2.37
C GLY A 58 1.68 -7.26 3.71
N THR A 59 2.93 -7.58 3.94
CA THR A 59 3.40 -8.22 5.17
C THR A 59 4.58 -7.46 5.73
N ILE A 60 4.74 -7.57 7.06
CA ILE A 60 5.91 -7.06 7.75
C ILE A 60 6.92 -8.20 7.83
N GLU A 61 8.13 -7.94 7.40
CA GLU A 61 9.23 -8.90 7.41
C GLU A 61 10.44 -8.31 8.10
N GLU A 62 11.33 -9.19 8.55
CA GLU A 62 12.60 -8.76 9.14
C GLU A 62 13.45 -8.05 8.09
N SER A 63 13.96 -6.87 8.43
CA SER A 63 14.83 -6.11 7.56
C SER A 63 16.21 -6.76 7.52
N LYS A 64 16.73 -6.95 6.31
CA LYS A 64 18.07 -7.53 6.11
C LYS A 64 19.02 -6.46 5.60
N GLU A 65 20.28 -6.58 6.00
CA GLU A 65 21.32 -5.69 5.52
C GLU A 65 21.44 -5.76 4.00
N GLY A 66 21.55 -4.61 3.36
CA GLY A 66 21.65 -4.52 1.91
C GLY A 66 20.33 -4.55 1.17
N GLN A 67 19.20 -4.69 1.88
CA GLN A 67 17.86 -4.63 1.28
C GLN A 67 17.15 -3.31 1.62
N GLU A 68 16.25 -2.91 0.76
CA GLU A 68 15.40 -1.75 1.05
C GLU A 68 14.43 -2.06 2.18
N GLN A 69 14.12 -1.05 3.00
CA GLN A 69 13.17 -1.20 4.10
C GLN A 69 11.76 -1.50 3.62
N VAL A 70 11.39 -0.99 2.46
CA VAL A 70 10.10 -1.24 1.83
C VAL A 70 10.34 -1.84 0.47
N GLN A 71 9.77 -3.02 0.23
CA GLN A 71 9.81 -3.67 -1.06
C GLN A 71 8.45 -3.53 -1.73
N LEU A 72 8.42 -2.96 -2.91
CA LEU A 72 7.21 -2.75 -3.68
C LEU A 72 7.13 -3.84 -4.75
N LEU A 73 6.09 -4.68 -4.66
CA LEU A 73 5.88 -5.79 -5.57
C LEU A 73 4.76 -5.47 -6.54
N GLY A 74 4.84 -6.01 -7.73
CA GLY A 74 3.79 -5.87 -8.73
C GLY A 74 3.69 -4.49 -9.36
N LEU A 75 4.73 -3.65 -9.26
CA LEU A 75 4.74 -2.37 -9.93
C LEU A 75 4.96 -2.55 -11.43
N ALA A 76 4.19 -1.80 -12.21
CA ALA A 76 4.40 -1.71 -13.66
C ALA A 76 5.59 -0.79 -13.91
N GLU A 77 6.61 -1.33 -14.55
CA GLU A 77 7.79 -0.55 -14.95
C GLU A 77 7.90 -0.49 -16.46
#